data_2b29bf0b79b4a2b2bcbf5f36b6d462d6
#
_entry.id   2b29bf0b79b4a2b2bcbf5f36b6d462d6
#
_cell.length_a   1.000
_cell.length_b   1.000
_cell.length_c   1.000
_cell.angle_alpha   90.00
_cell.angle_beta   90.00
_cell.angle_gamma   90.00
#
_symmetry.space_group_name_H-M   'P 1'
#
loop_
_entity.id
_entity.type
_entity.pdbx_description
1 polymer ?
#
loop_
_entity_poly.entity_id
_entity_poly.type
_entity_poly.pdbx_seq_one_letter_code
_entity_poly.pdbx_strand_id
1 'polypeptide(L)'
;YRGPTPKRDFLADWVSQNDDVVRSLPIYVGSASLFAVLLNRALSGIAPVADAGSSQSRADLLTLGLAVTNILTGLVWLSIKPKSITVVNPRGVECKRFCTTLPEVALNELLWVWESLSDATCCRSLVVVYERSCVLQIGFAADSSAGNGEAVSVDANKLMQGSVYEGVMKSGAQSYLANLSLYPGKSELPFLPLNTQAVILQPLGDKGIAIIGGDTIRGYTASDQAWITYIGEKLDSTLAKYVKHHPLTSQD
;
A
#
# COMPACT_ATOMS: atom_id res chain seq x y z
N TYR A 1 17.65 16.84 -8.82
CA TYR A 1 17.87 17.08 -7.38
C TYR A 1 17.89 15.72 -6.67
N ARG A 2 19.07 15.24 -6.31
CA ARG A 2 19.19 14.10 -5.38
C ARG A 2 18.99 14.65 -3.99
N GLY A 3 17.84 14.34 -3.38
CA GLY A 3 17.60 14.62 -1.98
C GLY A 3 18.68 14.01 -1.07
N PRO A 4 18.80 14.45 0.19
CA PRO A 4 19.77 13.89 1.12
C PRO A 4 19.56 12.38 1.23
N THR A 5 20.63 11.61 1.01
CA THR A 5 20.60 10.17 1.21
C THR A 5 20.17 9.87 2.64
N PRO A 6 19.10 9.06 2.85
CA PRO A 6 18.68 8.73 4.20
C PRO A 6 19.85 8.08 4.94
N LYS A 7 20.17 8.59 6.13
CA LYS A 7 21.16 7.97 6.99
C LYS A 7 20.66 6.57 7.34
N ARG A 8 21.41 5.54 6.98
CA ARG A 8 21.13 4.16 7.37
C ARG A 8 21.18 4.07 8.89
N ASP A 9 20.06 3.74 9.49
CA ASP A 9 19.98 3.42 10.92
C ASP A 9 20.17 1.90 11.08
N PHE A 10 21.41 1.50 11.40
CA PHE A 10 21.76 0.09 11.56
C PHE A 10 20.92 -0.62 12.63
N LEU A 11 20.49 0.10 13.67
CA LEU A 11 19.62 -0.48 14.70
C LEU A 11 18.21 -0.74 14.15
N ALA A 12 17.65 0.20 13.42
CA ALA A 12 16.33 0.03 12.80
C ALA A 12 16.34 -1.10 11.76
N ASP A 13 17.41 -1.18 10.95
CA ASP A 13 17.57 -2.25 9.95
C ASP A 13 17.72 -3.62 10.63
N TRP A 14 18.50 -3.71 11.72
CA TRP A 14 18.67 -4.96 12.46
C TRP A 14 17.38 -5.41 13.16
N VAL A 15 16.65 -4.50 13.81
CA VAL A 15 15.36 -4.77 14.45
C VAL A 15 14.34 -5.24 13.41
N SER A 16 14.31 -4.60 12.25
CA SER A 16 13.41 -4.99 11.14
C SER A 16 13.69 -6.40 10.61
N GLN A 17 14.99 -6.78 10.54
CA GLN A 17 15.38 -8.13 10.09
C GLN A 17 15.14 -9.21 11.15
N ASN A 18 15.14 -8.84 12.44
CA ASN A 18 15.01 -9.77 13.57
C ASN A 18 13.72 -9.52 14.37
N ASP A 19 12.65 -9.09 13.72
CA ASP A 19 11.39 -8.68 14.34
C ASP A 19 10.81 -9.77 15.26
N ASP A 20 10.80 -11.03 14.83
CA ASP A 20 10.30 -12.17 15.62
C ASP A 20 11.10 -12.38 16.92
N VAL A 21 12.42 -12.17 16.89
CA VAL A 21 13.28 -12.30 18.07
C VAL A 21 13.03 -11.14 19.03
N VAL A 22 12.99 -9.91 18.52
CA VAL A 22 12.74 -8.72 19.32
C VAL A 22 11.38 -8.77 20.01
N ARG A 23 10.34 -9.23 19.31
CA ARG A 23 8.98 -9.41 19.86
C ARG A 23 8.90 -10.49 20.94
N SER A 24 9.72 -11.53 20.85
CA SER A 24 9.76 -12.60 21.85
C SER A 24 10.64 -12.28 23.08
N LEU A 25 11.48 -11.25 22.99
CA LEU A 25 12.41 -10.88 24.05
C LEU A 25 11.75 -10.67 25.42
N PRO A 26 10.59 -9.98 25.55
CA PRO A 26 9.90 -9.83 26.84
C PRO A 26 9.49 -11.18 27.44
N ILE A 27 9.12 -12.18 26.63
CA ILE A 27 8.76 -13.52 27.12
C ILE A 27 9.98 -14.19 27.74
N TYR A 28 11.14 -14.13 27.06
CA TYR A 28 12.36 -14.74 27.58
C TYR A 28 12.82 -14.07 28.87
N VAL A 29 12.82 -12.73 28.93
CA VAL A 29 13.18 -11.98 30.14
C VAL A 29 12.21 -12.25 31.27
N GLY A 30 10.91 -12.24 31.02
CA GLY A 30 9.88 -12.55 32.01
C GLY A 30 10.00 -13.97 32.53
N SER A 31 10.20 -14.95 31.65
CA SER A 31 10.34 -16.36 32.04
C SER A 31 11.62 -16.61 32.85
N ALA A 32 12.73 -16.01 32.46
CA ALA A 32 13.98 -16.11 33.21
C ALA A 32 13.87 -15.46 34.60
N SER A 33 13.22 -14.31 34.69
CA SER A 33 12.98 -13.62 35.99
C SER A 33 12.07 -14.45 36.89
N LEU A 34 11.01 -15.01 36.34
CA LEU A 34 10.09 -15.89 37.06
C LEU A 34 10.83 -17.11 37.62
N PHE A 35 11.62 -17.77 36.76
CA PHE A 35 12.41 -18.94 37.14
C PHE A 35 13.43 -18.59 38.26
N ALA A 36 14.14 -17.46 38.13
CA ALA A 36 15.11 -17.02 39.11
C ALA A 36 14.48 -16.76 40.49
N VAL A 37 13.31 -16.14 40.57
CA VAL A 37 12.57 -15.91 41.82
C VAL A 37 12.13 -17.22 42.46
N LEU A 38 11.58 -18.15 41.67
CA LEU A 38 11.16 -19.45 42.16
C LEU A 38 12.34 -20.29 42.66
N LEU A 39 13.47 -20.27 41.93
CA LEU A 39 14.67 -20.95 42.31
C LEU A 39 15.28 -20.38 43.62
N ASN A 40 15.35 -19.04 43.73
CA ASN A 40 15.80 -18.36 44.94
C ASN A 40 14.97 -18.76 46.16
N ARG A 41 13.65 -18.80 46.03
CA ARG A 41 12.75 -19.25 47.12
C ARG A 41 12.95 -20.71 47.50
N ALA A 42 13.10 -21.58 46.49
CA ALA A 42 13.35 -23.01 46.76
C ALA A 42 14.66 -23.28 47.47
N LEU A 43 15.73 -22.56 47.07
CA LEU A 43 17.08 -22.72 47.68
C LEU A 43 17.21 -22.03 49.04
N SER A 44 16.53 -20.90 49.26
CA SER A 44 16.64 -20.12 50.51
C SER A 44 15.74 -20.64 51.64
N GLY A 45 14.96 -21.70 51.40
CA GLY A 45 14.06 -22.27 52.41
C GLY A 45 12.97 -21.32 52.89
N ILE A 46 12.68 -20.29 52.13
CA ILE A 46 11.64 -19.28 52.45
C ILE A 46 10.25 -19.90 52.26
N ALA A 47 9.37 -19.73 53.26
CA ALA A 47 8.01 -20.27 53.19
C ALA A 47 7.28 -19.82 51.93
N PRO A 48 6.48 -20.68 51.30
CA PRO A 48 5.76 -20.37 50.05
C PRO A 48 4.70 -19.27 50.21
N VAL A 49 4.30 -18.97 51.44
CA VAL A 49 3.33 -17.92 51.75
C VAL A 49 4.03 -16.57 51.85
N ALA A 50 3.49 -15.57 51.18
CA ALA A 50 4.03 -14.21 51.21
C ALA A 50 3.83 -13.59 52.61
N ASP A 51 4.92 -13.31 53.30
CA ASP A 51 4.91 -12.55 54.53
C ASP A 51 5.02 -11.05 54.19
N ALA A 52 3.95 -10.28 54.43
CA ALA A 52 3.91 -8.85 54.16
C ALA A 52 4.90 -8.05 55.03
N GLY A 53 5.38 -8.61 56.16
CA GLY A 53 6.39 -8.01 57.00
C GLY A 53 7.82 -8.10 56.49
N SER A 54 8.12 -9.06 55.59
CA SER A 54 9.42 -9.29 55.03
C SER A 54 9.71 -8.43 53.81
N SER A 55 10.83 -7.69 53.81
CA SER A 55 11.29 -6.90 52.67
C SER A 55 11.58 -7.76 51.46
N GLN A 56 12.10 -8.97 51.64
CA GLN A 56 12.39 -9.93 50.59
C GLN A 56 11.11 -10.47 49.93
N SER A 57 10.10 -10.79 50.74
CA SER A 57 8.80 -11.26 50.25
C SER A 57 8.10 -10.22 49.39
N ARG A 58 8.25 -8.94 49.72
CA ARG A 58 7.73 -7.80 48.92
C ARG A 58 8.48 -7.64 47.60
N ALA A 59 9.84 -7.76 47.65
CA ALA A 59 10.65 -7.72 46.43
C ALA A 59 10.34 -8.87 45.47
N ASP A 60 10.17 -10.09 46.01
CA ASP A 60 9.79 -11.26 45.22
C ASP A 60 8.41 -11.10 44.57
N LEU A 61 7.42 -10.54 45.30
CA LEU A 61 6.10 -10.28 44.76
C LEU A 61 6.12 -9.26 43.61
N LEU A 62 6.91 -8.18 43.77
CA LEU A 62 7.08 -7.18 42.71
C LEU A 62 7.76 -7.80 41.47
N THR A 63 8.80 -8.61 41.68
CA THR A 63 9.49 -9.29 40.58
C THR A 63 8.59 -10.28 39.88
N LEU A 64 7.75 -11.01 40.60
CA LEU A 64 6.72 -11.90 40.05
C LEU A 64 5.73 -11.13 39.19
N GLY A 65 5.21 -10.00 39.68
CA GLY A 65 4.31 -9.14 38.93
C GLY A 65 4.93 -8.61 37.63
N LEU A 66 6.18 -8.13 37.70
CA LEU A 66 6.92 -7.68 36.51
C LEU A 66 7.18 -8.83 35.51
N ALA A 67 7.56 -10.00 36.01
CA ALA A 67 7.80 -11.16 35.15
C ALA A 67 6.52 -11.56 34.40
N VAL A 68 5.37 -11.65 35.08
CA VAL A 68 4.08 -11.95 34.44
C VAL A 68 3.70 -10.86 33.44
N THR A 69 3.87 -9.60 33.79
CA THR A 69 3.58 -8.48 32.89
C THR A 69 4.42 -8.55 31.61
N ASN A 70 5.72 -8.84 31.74
CA ASN A 70 6.61 -9.02 30.58
C ASN A 70 6.15 -10.17 29.69
N ILE A 71 5.81 -11.32 30.27
CA ILE A 71 5.32 -12.49 29.48
C ILE A 71 4.03 -12.11 28.74
N LEU A 72 3.07 -11.49 29.42
CA LEU A 72 1.81 -11.07 28.79
C LEU A 72 2.04 -10.05 27.68
N THR A 73 2.92 -9.07 27.90
CA THR A 73 3.30 -8.08 26.87
C THR A 73 3.89 -8.75 25.65
N GLY A 74 4.80 -9.70 25.84
CA GLY A 74 5.39 -10.44 24.73
C GLY A 74 4.37 -11.31 23.99
N LEU A 75 3.43 -11.95 24.68
CA LEU A 75 2.35 -12.72 24.06
C LEU A 75 1.44 -11.81 23.20
N VAL A 76 1.09 -10.63 23.73
CA VAL A 76 0.33 -9.63 22.97
C VAL A 76 1.11 -9.20 21.72
N TRP A 77 2.40 -8.90 21.84
CA TRP A 77 3.24 -8.52 20.70
C TRP A 77 3.35 -9.61 19.63
N LEU A 78 3.43 -10.87 20.04
CA LEU A 78 3.43 -12.01 19.09
C LEU A 78 2.06 -12.19 18.42
N SER A 79 0.96 -11.89 19.11
CA SER A 79 -0.38 -11.98 18.52
C SER A 79 -0.67 -10.88 17.50
N ILE A 80 -0.07 -9.70 17.67
CA ILE A 80 -0.17 -8.54 16.76
C ILE A 80 0.88 -8.68 15.65
N LYS A 81 0.92 -9.80 14.93
CA LYS A 81 1.77 -9.89 13.74
C LYS A 81 1.17 -8.99 12.65
N PRO A 82 1.95 -8.01 12.11
CA PRO A 82 1.53 -7.34 10.90
C PRO A 82 1.37 -8.42 9.83
N LYS A 83 0.20 -8.44 9.19
CA LYS A 83 -0.05 -9.37 8.09
C LYS A 83 1.06 -9.16 7.05
N SER A 84 1.79 -10.22 6.72
CA SER A 84 2.85 -10.16 5.72
C SER A 84 2.28 -9.55 4.44
N ILE A 85 2.94 -8.52 3.96
CA ILE A 85 2.60 -7.88 2.68
C ILE A 85 2.94 -8.90 1.60
N THR A 86 1.91 -9.57 1.05
CA THR A 86 2.10 -10.51 -0.05
C THR A 86 1.94 -9.77 -1.35
N VAL A 87 3.04 -9.66 -2.10
CA VAL A 87 3.03 -9.15 -3.48
C VAL A 87 2.46 -10.24 -4.38
N VAL A 88 1.48 -9.89 -5.18
CA VAL A 88 0.81 -10.82 -6.12
C VAL A 88 1.22 -10.46 -7.54
N ASN A 89 1.86 -11.39 -8.24
CA ASN A 89 2.20 -11.18 -9.65
C ASN A 89 0.94 -10.93 -10.48
N PRO A 90 0.86 -9.84 -11.25
CA PRO A 90 -0.28 -9.51 -12.09
C PRO A 90 -0.56 -10.62 -13.10
N ARG A 91 -1.82 -11.06 -13.19
CA ARG A 91 -2.27 -12.00 -14.23
C ARG A 91 -2.92 -11.19 -15.35
N GLY A 92 -2.15 -10.90 -16.38
CA GLY A 92 -2.59 -10.10 -17.50
C GLY A 92 -1.51 -9.98 -18.54
N VAL A 93 -1.74 -9.16 -19.53
CA VAL A 93 -0.84 -8.88 -20.64
C VAL A 93 -0.18 -7.53 -20.43
N GLU A 94 1.11 -7.45 -20.60
CA GLU A 94 1.83 -6.18 -20.59
C GLU A 94 1.43 -5.36 -21.82
N CYS A 95 1.04 -4.13 -21.63
CA CYS A 95 0.65 -3.23 -22.70
C CYS A 95 1.28 -1.85 -22.54
N LYS A 96 1.44 -1.18 -23.67
CA LYS A 96 1.87 0.21 -23.74
C LYS A 96 1.12 0.88 -24.89
N ARG A 97 0.04 1.56 -24.53
CA ARG A 97 -0.83 2.27 -25.48
C ARG A 97 -0.94 3.73 -25.07
N PHE A 98 -0.85 4.61 -26.04
CA PHE A 98 -1.01 6.04 -25.85
C PHE A 98 -1.75 6.65 -27.04
N CYS A 99 -2.41 7.76 -26.79
CA CYS A 99 -3.10 8.49 -27.83
C CYS A 99 -2.08 9.08 -28.81
N THR A 100 -2.23 8.78 -30.10
CA THR A 100 -1.29 9.17 -31.15
C THR A 100 -1.27 10.67 -31.42
N THR A 101 -2.29 11.39 -30.97
CA THR A 101 -2.43 12.86 -31.14
C THR A 101 -1.74 13.65 -30.04
N LEU A 102 -1.10 12.97 -29.05
CA LEU A 102 -0.38 13.64 -27.97
C LEU A 102 0.92 14.27 -28.46
N PRO A 103 1.25 15.51 -28.03
CA PRO A 103 2.57 16.06 -28.26
C PRO A 103 3.61 15.33 -27.43
N GLU A 104 4.84 15.29 -27.95
CA GLU A 104 5.98 14.61 -27.34
C GLU A 104 6.21 15.02 -25.86
N VAL A 105 6.01 16.30 -25.55
CA VAL A 105 6.17 16.83 -24.19
C VAL A 105 5.17 16.21 -23.22
N ALA A 106 3.90 16.08 -23.59
CA ALA A 106 2.87 15.45 -22.77
C ALA A 106 3.10 13.93 -22.65
N LEU A 107 3.54 13.28 -23.73
CA LEU A 107 3.88 11.87 -23.72
C LEU A 107 5.06 11.58 -22.78
N ASN A 108 6.11 12.36 -22.85
CA ASN A 108 7.29 12.21 -21.99
C ASN A 108 6.92 12.40 -20.50
N GLU A 109 6.02 13.32 -20.20
CA GLU A 109 5.53 13.49 -18.82
C GLU A 109 4.71 12.30 -18.35
N LEU A 110 3.81 11.76 -19.18
CA LEU A 110 3.04 10.56 -18.86
C LEU A 110 3.95 9.33 -18.65
N LEU A 111 4.98 9.16 -19.48
CA LEU A 111 5.95 8.09 -19.31
C LEU A 111 6.79 8.26 -18.04
N TRP A 112 7.20 9.48 -17.73
CA TRP A 112 7.89 9.77 -16.47
C TRP A 112 7.01 9.45 -15.25
N VAL A 113 5.72 9.76 -15.31
CA VAL A 113 4.77 9.40 -14.25
C VAL A 113 4.68 7.89 -14.08
N TRP A 114 4.60 7.15 -15.17
CA TRP A 114 4.59 5.69 -15.13
C TRP A 114 5.87 5.13 -14.48
N GLU A 115 7.03 5.52 -14.96
CA GLU A 115 8.32 5.09 -14.41
C GLU A 115 8.42 5.42 -12.92
N SER A 116 8.08 6.64 -12.55
CA SER A 116 8.11 7.07 -11.17
C SER A 116 7.17 6.27 -10.26
N LEU A 117 5.95 5.94 -10.72
CA LEU A 117 4.99 5.18 -9.94
C LEU A 117 5.36 3.69 -9.87
N SER A 118 5.83 3.10 -10.97
CA SER A 118 6.20 1.68 -11.03
C SER A 118 7.44 1.36 -10.18
N ASP A 119 8.39 2.30 -10.11
CA ASP A 119 9.64 2.11 -9.37
C ASP A 119 9.49 2.42 -7.88
N ALA A 120 8.70 3.44 -7.54
CA ALA A 120 8.60 3.91 -6.16
C ALA A 120 7.43 3.29 -5.37
N THR A 121 6.46 2.67 -6.05
CA THR A 121 5.24 2.13 -5.41
C THR A 121 4.92 0.70 -5.86
N CYS A 122 3.84 0.15 -5.32
CA CYS A 122 3.30 -1.15 -5.77
C CYS A 122 2.51 -1.05 -7.09
N CYS A 123 2.65 0.03 -7.87
CA CYS A 123 1.95 0.25 -9.12
C CYS A 123 2.39 -0.76 -10.19
N ARG A 124 1.41 -1.42 -10.84
CA ARG A 124 1.64 -2.34 -11.97
C ARG A 124 0.78 -2.02 -13.18
N SER A 125 -0.16 -1.10 -13.04
CA SER A 125 -1.05 -0.68 -14.13
C SER A 125 -1.37 0.80 -13.96
N LEU A 126 -1.26 1.56 -15.03
CA LEU A 126 -1.66 2.97 -15.07
C LEU A 126 -2.54 3.21 -16.28
N VAL A 127 -3.71 3.77 -16.03
CA VAL A 127 -4.65 4.22 -17.06
C VAL A 127 -4.97 5.68 -16.81
N VAL A 128 -4.86 6.50 -17.84
CA VAL A 128 -5.24 7.92 -17.80
C VAL A 128 -6.33 8.16 -18.83
N VAL A 129 -7.47 8.62 -18.35
CA VAL A 129 -8.60 9.06 -19.22
C VAL A 129 -8.78 10.56 -19.03
N TYR A 130 -8.82 11.29 -20.12
CA TYR A 130 -8.99 12.74 -20.14
C TYR A 130 -9.88 13.17 -21.31
N GLU A 131 -10.86 14.04 -21.04
CA GLU A 131 -11.85 14.51 -22.02
C GLU A 131 -12.44 13.39 -22.90
N ARG A 132 -12.95 12.34 -22.24
CA ARG A 132 -13.59 11.16 -22.88
C ARG A 132 -12.66 10.30 -23.74
N SER A 133 -11.38 10.52 -23.68
CA SER A 133 -10.40 9.75 -24.43
C SER A 133 -9.44 9.02 -23.47
N CYS A 134 -9.10 7.76 -23.79
CA CYS A 134 -8.02 7.08 -23.12
C CYS A 134 -6.68 7.63 -23.63
N VAL A 135 -6.01 8.41 -22.81
CA VAL A 135 -4.77 9.10 -23.14
C VAL A 135 -3.57 8.18 -23.00
N LEU A 136 -3.57 7.33 -21.96
CA LEU A 136 -2.53 6.37 -21.68
C LEU A 136 -3.11 5.09 -21.07
N GLN A 137 -2.64 3.94 -21.51
CA GLN A 137 -2.80 2.64 -20.87
C GLN A 137 -1.45 1.94 -20.90
N ILE A 138 -0.83 1.73 -19.73
CA ILE A 138 0.51 1.17 -19.61
C ILE A 138 0.63 0.24 -18.41
N GLY A 139 1.52 -0.76 -18.52
CA GLY A 139 1.72 -1.81 -17.53
C GLY A 139 0.88 -3.04 -17.82
N PHE A 140 0.42 -3.74 -16.80
CA PHE A 140 -0.39 -4.94 -16.95
C PHE A 140 -1.87 -4.61 -17.14
N ALA A 141 -2.50 -5.19 -18.14
CA ALA A 141 -3.93 -5.09 -18.42
C ALA A 141 -4.58 -6.48 -18.41
N ALA A 142 -5.90 -6.53 -18.31
CA ALA A 142 -6.65 -7.78 -18.46
C ALA A 142 -6.42 -8.37 -19.86
N ASP A 143 -6.36 -9.69 -19.95
CA ASP A 143 -6.30 -10.41 -21.21
C ASP A 143 -7.68 -10.40 -21.89
N SER A 144 -7.69 -10.14 -23.20
CA SER A 144 -8.89 -10.21 -23.99
C SER A 144 -9.45 -11.63 -24.02
N SER A 145 -10.75 -11.79 -23.86
CA SER A 145 -11.45 -13.10 -23.87
C SER A 145 -11.22 -13.90 -25.15
N ALA A 146 -10.65 -13.31 -26.19
CA ALA A 146 -10.33 -13.97 -27.45
C ALA A 146 -9.09 -14.88 -27.39
N GLY A 147 -8.35 -14.88 -26.27
CA GLY A 147 -7.17 -15.74 -26.08
C GLY A 147 -5.99 -15.37 -26.97
N ASN A 148 -6.01 -14.20 -27.61
CA ASN A 148 -4.97 -13.75 -28.54
C ASN A 148 -3.78 -13.08 -27.86
N GLY A 149 -3.74 -13.03 -26.51
CA GLY A 149 -2.72 -12.30 -25.76
C GLY A 149 -2.78 -10.78 -25.95
N GLU A 150 -3.93 -10.25 -26.34
CA GLU A 150 -4.17 -8.82 -26.48
C GLU A 150 -4.75 -8.23 -25.20
N ALA A 151 -4.22 -7.09 -24.80
CA ALA A 151 -4.74 -6.34 -23.66
C ALA A 151 -6.12 -5.76 -23.94
N VAL A 152 -7.03 -5.86 -22.99
CA VAL A 152 -8.35 -5.21 -23.06
C VAL A 152 -8.13 -3.69 -23.16
N SER A 153 -8.74 -3.08 -24.17
CA SER A 153 -8.73 -1.62 -24.34
C SER A 153 -9.69 -0.94 -23.36
N VAL A 154 -9.34 0.27 -22.97
CA VAL A 154 -10.16 1.09 -22.06
C VAL A 154 -11.24 1.80 -22.89
N ASP A 155 -12.49 1.49 -22.61
CA ASP A 155 -13.64 2.26 -23.12
C ASP A 155 -13.88 3.45 -22.18
N ALA A 156 -13.41 4.63 -22.60
CA ALA A 156 -13.54 5.84 -21.80
C ALA A 156 -14.99 6.25 -21.58
N ASN A 157 -15.87 6.08 -22.58
CA ASN A 157 -17.29 6.44 -22.47
C ASN A 157 -18.01 5.55 -21.45
N LYS A 158 -17.74 4.25 -21.48
CA LYS A 158 -18.30 3.30 -20.52
C LYS A 158 -17.79 3.56 -19.10
N LEU A 159 -16.49 3.85 -18.95
CA LEU A 159 -15.90 4.18 -17.67
C LEU A 159 -16.53 5.44 -17.05
N MET A 160 -16.74 6.48 -17.85
CA MET A 160 -17.30 7.75 -17.37
C MET A 160 -18.77 7.67 -16.98
N GLN A 161 -19.50 6.64 -17.42
CA GLN A 161 -20.89 6.35 -17.01
C GLN A 161 -20.94 5.48 -15.74
N GLY A 162 -19.79 5.01 -15.27
CA GLY A 162 -19.69 4.17 -14.09
C GLY A 162 -19.84 4.94 -12.79
N SER A 163 -20.43 4.29 -11.79
CA SER A 163 -20.63 4.87 -10.45
C SER A 163 -19.32 5.23 -9.75
N VAL A 164 -18.25 4.49 -10.05
CA VAL A 164 -16.91 4.71 -9.53
C VAL A 164 -16.35 6.05 -10.02
N TYR A 165 -16.44 6.29 -11.32
CA TYR A 165 -16.01 7.54 -11.94
C TYR A 165 -16.82 8.73 -11.41
N GLU A 166 -18.14 8.62 -11.46
CA GLU A 166 -19.04 9.69 -10.98
C GLU A 166 -18.79 10.06 -9.52
N GLY A 167 -18.57 9.05 -8.67
CA GLY A 167 -18.27 9.25 -7.25
C GLY A 167 -16.98 10.03 -7.03
N VAL A 168 -15.91 9.71 -7.77
CA VAL A 168 -14.62 10.40 -7.68
C VAL A 168 -14.73 11.83 -8.21
N MET A 169 -15.35 12.03 -9.36
CA MET A 169 -15.50 13.36 -9.95
C MET A 169 -16.39 14.27 -9.11
N LYS A 170 -17.47 13.74 -8.53
CA LYS A 170 -18.35 14.50 -7.63
C LYS A 170 -17.66 14.91 -6.32
N SER A 171 -16.78 14.04 -5.79
CA SER A 171 -16.03 14.34 -4.58
C SER A 171 -14.86 15.30 -4.82
N GLY A 172 -14.30 15.31 -6.04
CA GLY A 172 -13.06 16.02 -6.37
C GLY A 172 -11.83 15.53 -5.60
N ALA A 173 -11.95 14.39 -4.91
CA ALA A 173 -10.91 13.83 -4.05
C ALA A 173 -10.44 12.47 -4.53
N GLN A 174 -9.18 12.15 -4.25
CA GLN A 174 -8.63 10.83 -4.48
C GLN A 174 -9.43 9.75 -3.74
N SER A 175 -9.73 8.65 -4.41
CA SER A 175 -10.36 7.47 -3.82
C SER A 175 -9.37 6.31 -3.80
N TYR A 176 -9.16 5.72 -2.61
CA TYR A 176 -8.27 4.59 -2.43
C TYR A 176 -9.03 3.31 -2.10
N LEU A 177 -9.03 2.36 -3.01
CA LEU A 177 -9.58 1.03 -2.85
C LEU A 177 -8.48 0.08 -2.36
N ALA A 178 -8.34 -0.03 -1.05
CA ALA A 178 -7.25 -0.76 -0.40
C ALA A 178 -7.27 -2.28 -0.66
N ASN A 179 -8.44 -2.83 -1.00
CA ASN A 179 -8.63 -4.21 -1.46
C ASN A 179 -9.73 -4.25 -2.51
N LEU A 180 -9.33 -4.31 -3.77
CA LEU A 180 -10.26 -4.30 -4.91
C LEU A 180 -11.20 -5.50 -4.93
N SER A 181 -10.79 -6.65 -4.35
CA SER A 181 -11.64 -7.86 -4.35
C SER A 181 -12.90 -7.72 -3.52
N LEU A 182 -12.90 -6.80 -2.55
CA LEU A 182 -14.05 -6.51 -1.68
C LEU A 182 -14.94 -5.39 -2.21
N TYR A 183 -14.54 -4.75 -3.32
CA TYR A 183 -15.24 -3.60 -3.86
C TYR A 183 -16.27 -4.02 -4.93
N PRO A 184 -17.57 -3.71 -4.75
CA PRO A 184 -18.61 -4.10 -5.71
C PRO A 184 -18.41 -3.51 -7.12
N GLY A 185 -17.86 -2.30 -7.22
CA GLY A 185 -17.56 -1.61 -8.48
C GLY A 185 -16.35 -2.14 -9.25
N LYS A 186 -15.74 -3.26 -8.84
CA LYS A 186 -14.65 -3.91 -9.58
C LYS A 186 -15.02 -4.20 -11.04
N SER A 187 -16.28 -4.52 -11.31
CA SER A 187 -16.79 -4.79 -12.65
C SER A 187 -16.76 -3.57 -13.60
N GLU A 188 -16.62 -2.37 -13.05
CA GLU A 188 -16.48 -1.13 -13.82
C GLU A 188 -15.04 -0.91 -14.33
N LEU A 189 -14.07 -1.72 -13.84
CA LEU A 189 -12.65 -1.66 -14.19
C LEU A 189 -12.18 -2.95 -14.91
N PRO A 190 -12.86 -3.39 -16.00
CA PRO A 190 -12.58 -4.68 -16.64
C PRO A 190 -11.23 -4.73 -17.35
N PHE A 191 -10.61 -3.60 -17.60
CA PHE A 191 -9.29 -3.47 -18.23
C PHE A 191 -8.12 -3.74 -17.28
N LEU A 192 -8.36 -3.75 -15.96
CA LEU A 192 -7.32 -4.11 -14.99
C LEU A 192 -7.20 -5.64 -14.86
N PRO A 193 -5.99 -6.17 -14.56
CA PRO A 193 -5.81 -7.57 -14.26
C PRO A 193 -6.79 -8.08 -13.21
N LEU A 194 -7.32 -9.30 -13.41
CA LEU A 194 -8.33 -9.90 -12.50
C LEU A 194 -7.87 -10.00 -11.06
N ASN A 195 -6.57 -10.10 -10.84
CA ASN A 195 -5.94 -10.22 -9.54
C ASN A 195 -5.30 -8.92 -9.03
N THR A 196 -5.65 -7.76 -9.60
CA THR A 196 -5.27 -6.45 -9.06
C THR A 196 -5.74 -6.35 -7.62
N GLN A 197 -4.81 -5.98 -6.72
CA GLN A 197 -5.06 -6.02 -5.28
C GLN A 197 -5.61 -4.71 -4.74
N ALA A 198 -5.04 -3.59 -5.14
CA ALA A 198 -5.46 -2.26 -4.71
C ALA A 198 -5.55 -1.31 -5.91
N VAL A 199 -6.37 -0.29 -5.80
CA VAL A 199 -6.53 0.74 -6.86
C VAL A 199 -6.62 2.12 -6.23
N ILE A 200 -5.90 3.06 -6.82
CA ILE A 200 -6.10 4.49 -6.56
C ILE A 200 -6.80 5.10 -7.78
N LEU A 201 -7.81 5.87 -7.50
CA LEU A 201 -8.57 6.67 -8.46
C LEU A 201 -8.26 8.14 -8.15
N GLN A 202 -7.44 8.75 -8.97
CA GLN A 202 -7.01 10.14 -8.81
C GLN A 202 -7.71 11.02 -9.83
N PRO A 203 -8.57 11.97 -9.40
CA PRO A 203 -9.17 12.91 -10.34
C PRO A 203 -8.08 13.84 -10.92
N LEU A 204 -8.21 14.17 -12.19
CA LEU A 204 -7.39 15.13 -12.91
C LEU A 204 -8.27 16.34 -13.25
N GLY A 205 -8.32 17.29 -12.33
CA GLY A 205 -9.25 18.41 -12.39
C GLY A 205 -10.72 17.93 -12.48
N ASP A 206 -11.48 18.57 -13.32
CA ASP A 206 -12.90 18.23 -13.63
C ASP A 206 -13.08 17.42 -14.93
N LYS A 207 -11.97 17.09 -15.62
CA LYS A 207 -12.01 16.56 -16.98
C LYS A 207 -11.43 15.17 -17.14
N GLY A 208 -10.74 14.65 -16.14
CA GLY A 208 -10.07 13.39 -16.28
C GLY A 208 -9.87 12.61 -14.99
N ILE A 209 -9.38 11.39 -15.13
CA ILE A 209 -9.06 10.49 -14.03
C ILE A 209 -7.82 9.66 -14.37
N ALA A 210 -6.94 9.49 -13.39
CA ALA A 210 -5.88 8.50 -13.43
C ALA A 210 -6.26 7.32 -12.53
N ILE A 211 -6.16 6.11 -13.07
CA ILE A 211 -6.47 4.84 -12.41
C ILE A 211 -5.17 4.06 -12.26
N ILE A 212 -4.77 3.83 -11.03
CA ILE A 212 -3.47 3.26 -10.66
C ILE A 212 -3.72 1.93 -9.96
N GLY A 213 -3.43 0.83 -10.64
CA GLY A 213 -3.59 -0.53 -10.12
C GLY A 213 -2.31 -1.05 -9.47
N GLY A 214 -2.43 -1.63 -8.28
CA GLY A 214 -1.32 -2.19 -7.51
C GLY A 214 -1.43 -3.71 -7.29
N ASP A 215 -0.28 -4.33 -7.05
CA ASP A 215 -0.12 -5.77 -6.82
C ASP A 215 -0.24 -6.19 -5.35
N THR A 216 -0.46 -5.25 -4.45
CA THR A 216 -0.40 -5.46 -3.00
C THR A 216 -1.63 -4.88 -2.31
N ILE A 217 -2.31 -5.69 -1.47
CA ILE A 217 -3.42 -5.21 -0.63
C ILE A 217 -2.88 -4.18 0.36
N ARG A 218 -3.51 -3.00 0.42
CA ARG A 218 -3.05 -1.86 1.23
C ARG A 218 -1.61 -1.41 0.92
N GLY A 219 -1.16 -1.65 -0.33
CA GLY A 219 0.22 -1.39 -0.73
C GLY A 219 0.58 0.09 -0.88
N TYR A 220 -0.42 0.97 -1.02
CA TYR A 220 -0.17 2.41 -1.09
C TYR A 220 -0.21 3.03 0.29
N THR A 221 0.93 3.58 0.72
CA THR A 221 1.05 4.33 1.99
C THR A 221 0.37 5.70 1.90
N ALA A 222 0.19 6.37 3.04
CA ALA A 222 -0.32 7.75 3.04
C ALA A 222 0.60 8.72 2.28
N SER A 223 1.92 8.48 2.31
CA SER A 223 2.90 9.25 1.55
C SER A 223 2.75 9.04 0.05
N ASP A 224 2.53 7.78 -0.39
CA ASP A 224 2.30 7.48 -1.82
C ASP A 224 1.03 8.15 -2.32
N GLN A 225 -0.05 8.09 -1.53
CA GLN A 225 -1.32 8.72 -1.86
C GLN A 225 -1.18 10.24 -2.01
N ALA A 226 -0.49 10.90 -1.07
CA ALA A 226 -0.21 12.34 -1.16
C ALA A 226 0.64 12.68 -2.40
N TRP A 227 1.66 11.88 -2.67
CA TRP A 227 2.52 12.07 -3.85
C TRP A 227 1.76 11.89 -5.15
N ILE A 228 0.90 10.87 -5.26
CA ILE A 228 0.02 10.63 -6.39
C ILE A 228 -0.93 11.83 -6.61
N THR A 229 -1.42 12.45 -5.55
CA THR A 229 -2.24 13.66 -5.67
C THR A 229 -1.47 14.80 -6.35
N TYR A 230 -0.24 15.08 -5.92
CA TYR A 230 0.59 16.12 -6.56
C TYR A 230 0.95 15.80 -8.02
N ILE A 231 1.21 14.52 -8.31
CA ILE A 231 1.41 14.07 -9.70
C ILE A 231 0.14 14.31 -10.51
N GLY A 232 -1.03 14.00 -9.95
CA GLY A 232 -2.33 14.22 -10.61
C GLY A 232 -2.57 15.70 -10.93
N GLU A 233 -2.32 16.61 -9.99
CA GLU A 233 -2.42 18.05 -10.22
C GLU A 233 -1.49 18.54 -11.33
N LYS A 234 -0.26 18.04 -11.35
CA LYS A 234 0.70 18.35 -12.40
C LYS A 234 0.26 17.84 -13.76
N LEU A 235 -0.20 16.59 -13.84
CA LEU A 235 -0.73 15.98 -15.06
C LEU A 235 -1.93 16.75 -15.59
N ASP A 236 -2.88 17.12 -14.74
CA ASP A 236 -4.04 17.93 -15.14
C ASP A 236 -3.59 19.24 -15.77
N SER A 237 -2.66 19.96 -15.13
CA SER A 237 -2.11 21.21 -15.66
C SER A 237 -1.47 21.05 -17.03
N THR A 238 -0.79 19.93 -17.28
CA THR A 238 -0.15 19.64 -18.58
C THR A 238 -1.19 19.26 -19.62
N LEU A 239 -2.10 18.35 -19.30
CA LEU A 239 -3.15 17.90 -20.22
C LEU A 239 -4.13 19.02 -20.57
N ALA A 240 -4.49 19.88 -19.60
CA ALA A 240 -5.36 21.03 -19.84
C ALA A 240 -4.75 22.05 -20.81
N LYS A 241 -3.44 22.27 -20.76
CA LYS A 241 -2.74 23.13 -21.74
C LYS A 241 -2.80 22.53 -23.13
N TYR A 242 -2.58 21.23 -23.22
CA TYR A 242 -2.58 20.52 -24.47
C TYR A 242 -3.97 20.55 -25.14
N VAL A 243 -5.03 20.21 -24.41
CA VAL A 243 -6.40 20.20 -24.92
C VAL A 243 -6.89 21.59 -25.38
N LYS A 244 -6.46 22.67 -24.74
CA LYS A 244 -6.75 24.04 -25.21
C LYS A 244 -6.15 24.34 -26.59
N HIS A 245 -5.01 23.71 -26.91
CA HIS A 245 -4.32 23.95 -28.17
C HIS A 245 -4.64 22.93 -29.26
N HIS A 246 -4.96 21.68 -28.85
CA HIS A 246 -5.23 20.57 -29.74
C HIS A 246 -6.33 19.68 -29.12
N PRO A 247 -7.62 19.92 -29.42
CA PRO A 247 -8.70 19.10 -28.85
C PRO A 247 -8.53 17.62 -29.24
N LEU A 248 -8.61 16.76 -28.23
CA LEU A 248 -8.55 15.32 -28.38
C LEU A 248 -9.80 14.86 -29.15
N THR A 249 -9.64 14.46 -30.38
CA THR A 249 -10.71 13.82 -31.17
C THR A 249 -10.82 12.37 -30.70
N SER A 250 -12.02 11.95 -30.24
CA SER A 250 -12.34 10.54 -30.04
C SER A 250 -12.21 9.83 -31.37
N GLN A 251 -11.25 8.92 -31.49
CA GLN A 251 -11.29 7.97 -32.60
C GLN A 251 -12.33 6.92 -32.24
N ASP A 252 -13.43 6.89 -33.03
CA ASP A 252 -14.42 5.81 -33.09
C ASP A 252 -13.78 4.48 -33.51
#